data_b4ae7ae4cf2a2514678232e0963f7376
#
_entry.id   b4ae7ae4cf2a2514678232e0963f7376
#
_cell.length_a   1.000
_cell.length_b   1.000
_cell.length_c   1.000
_cell.angle_alpha   90.00
_cell.angle_beta   90.00
_cell.angle_gamma   90.00
#
_symmetry.space_group_name_H-M   'P 1'
#
loop_
_entity.id
_entity.type
_entity.pdbx_description
1 polymer ?
#
loop_
_entity_poly.entity_id
_entity_poly.type
_entity_poly.pdbx_seq_one_letter_code
_entity_poly.pdbx_strand_id
1 'polypeptide(L)'
;MKRILLITAILFMALTNGQAQVLNKDNTKQIGQAVKEGIKDVKDAIVQDTKPTGEHEQWDIYAAPKLGLNLSNLPGIDGKVKLGLVGGAYVEVFLAKNIAIAVEMQYSHQGSSGVYRTINTTNASGVPTSQKYGPYDFKLDYINTNYIVRWYPWIDLPVSFTTGIHAGYIISAKAKLKGGKEYNLKDYIYKGDVAFPFGVSYEWSQWQIEARYNLYFRKLARDAKAQELMRNARNNMFEVTLGYRIKVL
;
A
#
# COMPACT_ATOMS: atom_id res chain seq x y z
N MET A 1 17.78 13.94 -7.78
CA MET A 1 17.68 12.48 -7.72
C MET A 1 18.16 11.88 -6.39
N LYS A 2 19.35 12.19 -5.86
CA LYS A 2 19.83 11.65 -4.55
C LYS A 2 18.90 11.98 -3.36
N ARG A 3 18.26 13.15 -3.35
CA ARG A 3 17.39 13.63 -2.26
C ARG A 3 16.02 12.93 -2.22
N ILE A 4 15.49 12.53 -3.36
CA ILE A 4 14.20 11.79 -3.46
C ILE A 4 14.37 10.36 -2.94
N LEU A 5 15.48 9.72 -3.26
CA LEU A 5 15.83 8.40 -2.70
C LEU A 5 15.94 8.44 -1.17
N LEU A 6 16.40 9.55 -0.60
CA LEU A 6 16.52 9.73 0.85
C LEU A 6 15.14 9.85 1.53
N ILE A 7 14.20 10.59 0.94
CA ILE A 7 12.83 10.73 1.45
C ILE A 7 12.11 9.37 1.44
N THR A 8 12.25 8.63 0.35
CA THR A 8 11.66 7.28 0.22
C THR A 8 12.29 6.31 1.22
N ALA A 9 13.61 6.42 1.45
CA ALA A 9 14.32 5.59 2.42
C ALA A 9 13.92 5.91 3.88
N ILE A 10 13.72 7.18 4.22
CA ILE A 10 13.31 7.62 5.57
C ILE A 10 11.86 7.19 5.86
N LEU A 11 10.94 7.34 4.90
CA LEU A 11 9.57 6.80 5.03
C LEU A 11 9.58 5.27 5.17
N PHE A 12 10.44 4.59 4.42
CA PHE A 12 10.57 3.14 4.48
C PHE A 12 11.13 2.66 5.82
N MET A 13 12.14 3.37 6.39
CA MET A 13 12.70 3.06 7.71
C MET A 13 11.71 3.33 8.85
N ALA A 14 10.88 4.36 8.78
CA ALA A 14 9.86 4.66 9.77
C ALA A 14 8.77 3.58 9.83
N LEU A 15 8.46 2.95 8.69
CA LEU A 15 7.45 1.89 8.59
C LEU A 15 7.98 0.50 8.99
N THR A 16 9.27 0.24 8.83
CA THR A 16 9.89 -1.04 9.20
C THR A 16 10.21 -1.14 10.69
N ASN A 17 10.35 -0.01 11.41
CA ASN A 17 10.63 0.02 12.85
C ASN A 17 9.46 -0.42 13.76
N GLY A 18 8.28 -0.63 13.21
CA GLY A 18 7.15 -1.18 13.97
C GLY A 18 7.27 -2.66 14.35
N GLN A 19 8.29 -3.37 13.90
CA GLN A 19 8.51 -4.79 14.19
C GLN A 19 9.93 -5.17 14.66
N ALA A 20 10.79 -4.19 14.96
CA ALA A 20 12.14 -4.48 15.42
C ALA A 20 12.22 -4.49 16.95
N GLN A 21 11.88 -5.60 17.56
CA GLN A 21 12.18 -5.92 18.96
C GLN A 21 13.65 -6.35 19.17
N VAL A 22 14.61 -5.75 18.50
CA VAL A 22 16.04 -5.88 18.84
C VAL A 22 16.77 -4.60 18.42
N LEU A 23 16.60 -3.52 19.18
CA LEU A 23 17.49 -2.37 19.06
C LEU A 23 18.00 -1.99 20.45
N ASN A 24 19.32 -2.06 20.61
CA ASN A 24 20.04 -1.61 21.78
C ASN A 24 19.82 -0.09 21.96
N LYS A 25 19.67 0.37 23.21
CA LYS A 25 19.32 1.76 23.59
C LYS A 25 20.22 2.84 22.97
N ASP A 26 21.45 2.51 22.65
CA ASP A 26 22.43 3.47 22.07
C ASP A 26 22.21 3.72 20.57
N ASN A 27 21.76 2.70 19.83
CA ASN A 27 21.42 2.84 18.41
C ASN A 27 20.15 3.66 18.20
N THR A 28 19.21 3.63 19.17
CA THR A 28 17.94 4.37 19.07
C THR A 28 18.15 5.89 19.12
N LYS A 29 19.14 6.36 19.88
CA LYS A 29 19.47 7.80 19.94
C LYS A 29 20.14 8.30 18.65
N GLN A 30 21.06 7.52 18.08
CA GLN A 30 21.72 7.86 16.81
C GLN A 30 20.72 7.85 15.64
N ILE A 31 19.83 6.87 15.59
CA ILE A 31 18.76 6.80 14.59
C ILE A 31 17.81 7.99 14.77
N GLY A 32 17.44 8.33 16.00
CA GLY A 32 16.58 9.49 16.31
C GLY A 32 17.20 10.83 15.90
N GLN A 33 18.51 11.00 16.05
CA GLN A 33 19.22 12.18 15.57
C GLN A 33 19.31 12.22 14.04
N ALA A 34 19.70 11.12 13.41
CA ALA A 34 19.76 11.03 11.95
C ALA A 34 18.40 11.26 11.29
N VAL A 35 17.31 10.79 11.90
CA VAL A 35 15.95 11.06 11.46
C VAL A 35 15.59 12.53 11.60
N LYS A 36 15.94 13.18 12.73
CA LYS A 36 15.69 14.63 12.94
C LYS A 36 16.48 15.50 11.96
N GLU A 37 17.75 15.19 11.74
CA GLU A 37 18.58 15.88 10.75
C GLU A 37 18.05 15.67 9.34
N GLY A 38 17.68 14.42 8.98
CA GLY A 38 17.06 14.12 7.70
C GLY A 38 15.72 14.86 7.48
N ILE A 39 14.89 14.98 8.52
CA ILE A 39 13.64 15.76 8.47
C ILE A 39 13.94 17.25 8.30
N LYS A 40 14.96 17.77 8.97
CA LYS A 40 15.38 19.16 8.83
C LYS A 40 15.91 19.45 7.42
N ASP A 41 16.79 18.60 6.90
CA ASP A 41 17.34 18.73 5.54
C ASP A 41 16.25 18.62 4.47
N VAL A 42 15.26 17.76 4.68
CA VAL A 42 14.08 17.65 3.84
C VAL A 42 13.22 18.90 3.91
N LYS A 43 12.99 19.45 5.11
CA LYS A 43 12.24 20.68 5.30
C LYS A 43 12.95 21.87 4.65
N ASP A 44 14.26 22.01 4.84
CA ASP A 44 15.06 23.09 4.27
C ASP A 44 15.15 22.95 2.73
N ALA A 45 15.24 21.73 2.20
CA ALA A 45 15.20 21.46 0.76
C ALA A 45 13.82 21.75 0.14
N ILE A 46 12.74 21.44 0.86
CA ILE A 46 11.37 21.76 0.45
C ILE A 46 11.18 23.27 0.39
N VAL A 47 11.65 24.02 1.39
CA VAL A 47 11.53 25.48 1.46
C VAL A 47 12.38 26.20 0.39
N GLN A 48 13.53 25.62 0.01
CA GLN A 48 14.39 26.23 -1.02
C GLN A 48 13.96 25.94 -2.46
N ASP A 49 13.27 24.84 -2.72
CA ASP A 49 12.89 24.40 -4.08
C ASP A 49 11.42 24.66 -4.41
N THR A 50 10.66 25.20 -3.46
CA THR A 50 9.27 25.59 -3.67
C THR A 50 9.17 26.96 -4.34
N LYS A 51 9.41 27.01 -5.62
CA LYS A 51 8.48 27.79 -6.44
C LYS A 51 7.16 27.04 -6.36
N PRO A 52 6.06 27.66 -5.91
CA PRO A 52 4.76 27.00 -5.93
C PRO A 52 4.52 26.55 -7.38
N THR A 53 4.58 25.25 -7.59
CA THR A 53 4.30 24.66 -8.87
C THR A 53 2.79 24.58 -9.00
N GLY A 54 2.24 25.62 -9.64
CA GLY A 54 0.90 25.57 -10.16
C GLY A 54 -0.17 25.97 -9.17
N GLU A 55 -0.58 27.20 -9.26
CA GLU A 55 -1.95 27.53 -9.01
C GLU A 55 -2.79 26.67 -9.95
N HIS A 56 -3.43 25.62 -9.41
CA HIS A 56 -4.39 24.85 -10.17
C HIS A 56 -5.59 25.72 -10.45
N GLU A 57 -6.02 25.72 -11.70
CA GLU A 57 -7.23 26.41 -12.10
C GLU A 57 -8.42 25.43 -12.14
N GLN A 58 -9.61 25.98 -12.00
CA GLN A 58 -10.81 25.17 -12.20
C GLN A 58 -10.83 24.62 -13.64
N TRP A 59 -11.13 23.33 -13.76
CA TRP A 59 -11.15 22.55 -15.01
C TRP A 59 -9.77 22.20 -15.57
N ASP A 60 -8.69 22.44 -14.84
CA ASP A 60 -7.40 21.85 -15.20
C ASP A 60 -7.52 20.32 -15.22
N ILE A 61 -7.03 19.71 -16.29
CA ILE A 61 -7.03 18.25 -16.48
C ILE A 61 -5.60 17.76 -16.58
N TYR A 62 -5.28 16.79 -15.76
CA TYR A 62 -3.98 16.13 -15.78
C TYR A 62 -4.15 14.64 -16.06
N ALA A 63 -3.26 14.07 -16.86
CA ALA A 63 -3.07 12.65 -17.01
C ALA A 63 -1.69 12.27 -16.48
N ALA A 64 -1.58 11.16 -15.76
CA ALA A 64 -0.32 10.76 -15.17
C ALA A 64 -0.15 9.24 -15.16
N PRO A 65 0.90 8.69 -15.78
CA PRO A 65 1.40 7.38 -15.41
C PRO A 65 1.95 7.41 -13.99
N LYS A 66 1.79 6.31 -13.24
CA LYS A 66 2.34 6.16 -11.89
C LYS A 66 2.93 4.78 -11.66
N LEU A 67 3.98 4.72 -10.86
CA LEU A 67 4.66 3.50 -10.48
C LEU A 67 5.08 3.59 -9.00
N GLY A 68 5.10 2.47 -8.32
CA GLY A 68 5.49 2.46 -6.91
C GLY A 68 5.59 1.07 -6.30
N LEU A 69 5.65 1.08 -4.99
CA LEU A 69 5.73 -0.11 -4.16
C LEU A 69 4.54 -0.15 -3.20
N ASN A 70 4.12 -1.33 -2.84
CA ASN A 70 3.16 -1.53 -1.77
C ASN A 70 3.68 -2.51 -0.72
N LEU A 71 3.20 -2.32 0.49
CA LEU A 71 3.33 -3.21 1.63
C LEU A 71 1.95 -3.74 1.95
N SER A 72 1.74 -5.02 1.72
CA SER A 72 0.44 -5.66 1.95
C SER A 72 0.55 -6.77 3.00
N ASN A 73 -0.52 -6.99 3.71
CA ASN A 73 -0.67 -8.12 4.58
C ASN A 73 -2.13 -8.61 4.59
N LEU A 74 -2.35 -9.77 5.16
CA LEU A 74 -3.67 -10.37 5.31
C LEU A 74 -4.03 -10.46 6.81
N PRO A 75 -4.59 -9.41 7.44
CA PRO A 75 -5.08 -9.48 8.81
C PRO A 75 -6.09 -10.61 8.96
N GLY A 76 -5.99 -11.34 10.06
CA GLY A 76 -6.81 -12.54 10.33
C GLY A 76 -6.07 -13.85 10.13
N ILE A 77 -4.88 -13.82 9.56
CA ILE A 77 -3.92 -14.93 9.51
C ILE A 77 -2.55 -14.48 10.01
N ASP A 78 -1.81 -15.40 10.63
CA ASP A 78 -0.47 -15.13 11.18
C ASP A 78 0.56 -15.08 10.02
N GLY A 79 0.60 -13.98 9.30
CA GLY A 79 1.51 -13.77 8.19
C GLY A 79 2.35 -12.50 8.34
N LYS A 80 3.43 -12.42 7.57
CA LYS A 80 4.31 -11.24 7.50
C LYS A 80 3.86 -10.33 6.36
N VAL A 81 4.17 -9.04 6.51
CA VAL A 81 4.02 -8.05 5.44
C VAL A 81 4.80 -8.49 4.21
N LYS A 82 4.19 -8.30 3.04
CA LYS A 82 4.77 -8.59 1.75
C LYS A 82 4.95 -7.32 0.96
N LEU A 83 6.16 -7.15 0.42
CA LEU A 83 6.47 -6.10 -0.54
C LEU A 83 5.95 -6.50 -1.92
N GLY A 84 5.27 -5.57 -2.59
CA GLY A 84 4.75 -5.74 -3.94
C GLY A 84 4.99 -4.51 -4.81
N LEU A 85 4.75 -4.67 -6.10
CA LEU A 85 4.78 -3.60 -7.08
C LEU A 85 3.36 -3.07 -7.30
N VAL A 86 3.25 -1.78 -7.58
CA VAL A 86 2.04 -1.11 -8.02
C VAL A 86 2.37 -0.19 -9.18
N GLY A 87 1.52 -0.19 -10.20
CA GLY A 87 1.72 0.68 -11.36
C GLY A 87 0.46 0.83 -12.19
N GLY A 88 0.30 2.00 -12.81
CA GLY A 88 -0.88 2.31 -13.59
C GLY A 88 -0.87 3.75 -14.08
N ALA A 89 -2.06 4.30 -14.24
CA ALA A 89 -2.25 5.68 -14.64
C ALA A 89 -3.52 6.26 -14.01
N TYR A 90 -3.61 7.58 -13.97
CA TYR A 90 -4.81 8.29 -13.57
C TYR A 90 -5.08 9.50 -14.46
N VAL A 91 -6.34 9.91 -14.47
CA VAL A 91 -6.77 11.21 -14.97
C VAL A 91 -7.38 11.97 -13.81
N GLU A 92 -6.99 13.21 -13.65
CA GLU A 92 -7.41 14.11 -12.58
C GLU A 92 -7.99 15.37 -13.16
N VAL A 93 -9.12 15.83 -12.59
CA VAL A 93 -9.80 17.06 -12.99
C VAL A 93 -9.97 17.93 -11.75
N PHE A 94 -9.55 19.18 -11.83
CA PHE A 94 -9.75 20.16 -10.77
C PHE A 94 -11.16 20.77 -10.87
N LEU A 95 -11.98 20.49 -9.87
CA LEU A 95 -13.33 21.09 -9.75
C LEU A 95 -13.27 22.49 -9.17
N ALA A 96 -12.24 22.78 -8.38
CA ALA A 96 -11.91 24.07 -7.81
C ALA A 96 -10.39 24.12 -7.59
N LYS A 97 -9.84 25.28 -7.29
CA LYS A 97 -8.37 25.46 -7.06
C LYS A 97 -7.81 24.53 -5.98
N ASN A 98 -8.64 24.08 -5.06
CA ASN A 98 -8.24 23.27 -3.90
C ASN A 98 -8.89 21.89 -3.85
N ILE A 99 -9.69 21.50 -4.84
CA ILE A 99 -10.36 20.20 -4.89
C ILE A 99 -10.24 19.61 -6.28
N ALA A 100 -9.72 18.40 -6.36
CA ALA A 100 -9.69 17.60 -7.57
C ALA A 100 -10.35 16.24 -7.38
N ILE A 101 -10.85 15.68 -8.47
CA ILE A 101 -11.28 14.29 -8.55
C ILE A 101 -10.38 13.55 -9.53
N ALA A 102 -10.02 12.32 -9.19
CA ALA A 102 -9.22 11.47 -10.07
C ALA A 102 -9.85 10.09 -10.23
N VAL A 103 -9.74 9.57 -11.43
CA VAL A 103 -10.02 8.16 -11.73
C VAL A 103 -8.70 7.49 -12.06
N GLU A 104 -8.38 6.46 -11.32
CA GLU A 104 -7.13 5.72 -11.47
C GLU A 104 -7.39 4.28 -11.87
N MET A 105 -6.55 3.73 -12.73
CA MET A 105 -6.47 2.31 -13.03
C MET A 105 -5.06 1.83 -12.77
N GLN A 106 -4.91 0.79 -11.95
CA GLN A 106 -3.60 0.28 -11.56
C GLN A 106 -3.58 -1.24 -11.39
N TYR A 107 -2.46 -1.84 -11.72
CA TYR A 107 -2.09 -3.18 -11.31
C TYR A 107 -1.39 -3.13 -9.96
N SER A 108 -1.66 -4.12 -9.08
CA SER A 108 -0.90 -4.28 -7.85
C SER A 108 -0.67 -5.74 -7.49
N HIS A 109 0.56 -6.05 -7.08
CA HIS A 109 0.94 -7.34 -6.53
C HIS A 109 0.90 -7.27 -5.01
N GLN A 110 0.05 -8.09 -4.39
CA GLN A 110 -0.25 -8.03 -2.96
C GLN A 110 -0.16 -9.42 -2.31
N GLY A 111 -0.41 -9.51 -1.01
CA GLY A 111 -0.49 -10.79 -0.32
C GLY A 111 0.12 -10.77 1.08
N SER A 112 0.57 -11.93 1.53
CA SER A 112 1.26 -12.11 2.81
C SER A 112 2.24 -13.26 2.72
N SER A 113 3.34 -13.17 3.44
CA SER A 113 4.40 -14.18 3.47
C SER A 113 4.47 -14.88 4.82
N GLY A 114 4.99 -16.12 4.83
CA GLY A 114 5.29 -16.83 6.06
C GLY A 114 4.08 -17.23 6.88
N VAL A 115 2.95 -17.49 6.26
CA VAL A 115 1.69 -17.88 6.91
C VAL A 115 1.74 -19.34 7.36
N TYR A 116 1.43 -19.60 8.63
CA TYR A 116 1.29 -20.95 9.15
C TYR A 116 -0.17 -21.31 9.37
N ARG A 117 -0.54 -22.52 8.97
CA ARG A 117 -1.83 -23.12 9.27
C ARG A 117 -1.67 -24.05 10.47
N THR A 118 -2.45 -23.84 11.50
CA THR A 118 -2.55 -24.76 12.63
C THR A 118 -3.79 -25.64 12.44
N ILE A 119 -3.60 -26.94 12.39
CA ILE A 119 -4.68 -27.93 12.37
C ILE A 119 -4.72 -28.58 13.75
N ASN A 120 -5.85 -28.46 14.42
CA ASN A 120 -6.11 -29.15 15.67
C ASN A 120 -6.75 -30.49 15.34
N THR A 121 -6.08 -31.57 15.65
CA THR A 121 -6.56 -32.95 15.48
C THR A 121 -6.59 -33.63 16.85
N THR A 122 -7.44 -34.61 17.00
CA THR A 122 -7.41 -35.48 18.20
C THR A 122 -6.71 -36.77 17.77
N ASN A 123 -5.71 -37.20 18.55
CA ASN A 123 -5.04 -38.46 18.27
C ASN A 123 -5.94 -39.65 18.61
N ALA A 124 -5.52 -40.88 18.28
CA ALA A 124 -6.26 -42.08 18.53
C ALA A 124 -6.55 -42.34 20.03
N SER A 125 -5.82 -41.66 20.93
CA SER A 125 -5.98 -41.75 22.40
C SER A 125 -6.87 -40.61 22.95
N GLY A 126 -7.58 -39.84 22.08
CA GLY A 126 -8.47 -38.76 22.51
C GLY A 126 -7.76 -37.47 22.94
N VAL A 127 -6.43 -37.38 22.79
CA VAL A 127 -5.66 -36.20 23.19
C VAL A 127 -5.61 -35.18 22.05
N PRO A 128 -5.99 -33.90 22.31
CA PRO A 128 -5.88 -32.85 21.30
C PRO A 128 -4.42 -32.62 20.89
N THR A 129 -4.15 -32.68 19.59
CA THR A 129 -2.83 -32.43 19.03
C THR A 129 -2.94 -31.28 18.03
N SER A 130 -2.00 -30.35 18.10
CA SER A 130 -1.93 -29.18 17.21
C SER A 130 -0.71 -29.31 16.29
N GLN A 131 -0.95 -29.40 14.99
CA GLN A 131 0.12 -29.47 13.99
C GLN A 131 0.16 -28.18 13.17
N LYS A 132 1.35 -27.60 13.01
CA LYS A 132 1.58 -26.41 12.18
C LYS A 132 2.07 -26.84 10.79
N TYR A 133 1.35 -26.39 9.77
CA TYR A 133 1.70 -26.57 8.34
C TYR A 133 2.07 -25.21 7.74
N GLY A 134 3.15 -25.18 6.94
CA GLY A 134 3.64 -23.96 6.33
C GLY A 134 5.17 -23.87 6.37
N PRO A 135 5.74 -22.70 6.14
CA PRO A 135 5.04 -21.44 5.81
C PRO A 135 4.51 -21.40 4.39
N TYR A 136 3.37 -20.74 4.22
CA TYR A 136 2.78 -20.42 2.92
C TYR A 136 3.01 -18.95 2.57
N ASP A 137 3.30 -18.69 1.29
CA ASP A 137 3.36 -17.35 0.72
C ASP A 137 2.13 -17.14 -0.17
N PHE A 138 1.26 -16.18 0.21
CA PHE A 138 0.10 -15.79 -0.57
C PHE A 138 0.50 -14.70 -1.58
N LYS A 139 0.08 -14.89 -2.83
CA LYS A 139 0.29 -13.97 -3.93
C LYS A 139 -1.06 -13.64 -4.55
N LEU A 140 -1.40 -12.37 -4.53
CA LEU A 140 -2.65 -11.86 -5.07
C LEU A 140 -2.33 -10.74 -6.07
N ASP A 141 -2.74 -10.92 -7.31
CA ASP A 141 -2.58 -9.92 -8.36
C ASP A 141 -3.93 -9.27 -8.62
N TYR A 142 -3.95 -7.94 -8.56
CA TYR A 142 -5.15 -7.13 -8.71
C TYR A 142 -5.07 -6.21 -9.92
N ILE A 143 -6.21 -6.00 -10.55
CA ILE A 143 -6.52 -4.79 -11.31
C ILE A 143 -7.45 -3.95 -10.45
N ASN A 144 -7.02 -2.72 -10.16
CA ASN A 144 -7.74 -1.81 -9.29
C ASN A 144 -8.23 -0.59 -10.08
N THR A 145 -9.43 -0.14 -9.74
CA THR A 145 -9.95 1.16 -10.15
C THR A 145 -10.21 1.98 -8.89
N ASN A 146 -9.66 3.18 -8.83
CA ASN A 146 -9.81 4.09 -7.70
C ASN A 146 -10.53 5.34 -8.14
N TYR A 147 -11.51 5.75 -7.36
CA TYR A 147 -12.19 7.04 -7.49
C TYR A 147 -11.74 7.89 -6.30
N ILE A 148 -10.90 8.88 -6.57
CA ILE A 148 -10.17 9.63 -5.56
C ILE A 148 -10.65 11.07 -5.56
N VAL A 149 -10.85 11.62 -4.37
CA VAL A 149 -10.97 13.05 -4.12
C VAL A 149 -9.66 13.51 -3.49
N ARG A 150 -9.09 14.57 -4.04
CA ARG A 150 -7.90 15.24 -3.51
C ARG A 150 -8.30 16.62 -3.00
N TRP A 151 -7.91 16.92 -1.79
CA TRP A 151 -8.15 18.19 -1.16
C TRP A 151 -6.81 18.85 -0.81
N TYR A 152 -6.61 20.06 -1.30
CA TYR A 152 -5.44 20.91 -1.09
C TYR A 152 -5.80 21.97 -0.07
N PRO A 153 -5.56 21.75 1.25
CA PRO A 153 -5.99 22.68 2.29
C PRO A 153 -5.23 24.02 2.25
N TRP A 154 -4.05 23.99 1.69
CA TRP A 154 -3.17 25.16 1.57
C TRP A 154 -2.84 25.44 0.11
N ILE A 155 -3.22 26.63 -0.38
CA ILE A 155 -3.01 27.00 -1.78
C ILE A 155 -1.50 27.16 -2.07
N ASP A 156 -0.72 27.61 -1.07
CA ASP A 156 0.71 27.86 -1.20
C ASP A 156 1.58 26.61 -0.98
N LEU A 157 0.98 25.50 -0.57
CA LEU A 157 1.70 24.25 -0.33
C LEU A 157 1.20 23.18 -1.28
N PRO A 158 2.09 22.54 -2.04
CA PRO A 158 1.73 21.48 -2.99
C PRO A 158 1.46 20.14 -2.29
N VAL A 159 0.70 20.18 -1.20
CA VAL A 159 0.30 19.01 -0.40
C VAL A 159 -1.19 18.80 -0.51
N SER A 160 -1.60 17.58 -0.80
CA SER A 160 -3.02 17.22 -0.77
C SER A 160 -3.28 16.01 0.12
N PHE A 161 -4.48 15.97 0.68
CA PHE A 161 -5.04 14.79 1.32
C PHE A 161 -5.95 14.08 0.33
N THR A 162 -5.86 12.76 0.31
CA THR A 162 -6.61 11.92 -0.62
C THR A 162 -7.52 10.97 0.13
N THR A 163 -8.74 10.80 -0.38
CA THR A 163 -9.69 9.79 0.07
C THR A 163 -10.57 9.37 -1.10
N GLY A 164 -11.37 8.32 -0.94
CA GLY A 164 -12.25 7.90 -2.02
C GLY A 164 -12.73 6.47 -1.89
N ILE A 165 -12.92 5.82 -3.02
CA ILE A 165 -13.34 4.42 -3.12
C ILE A 165 -12.32 3.67 -3.99
N HIS A 166 -11.86 2.56 -3.48
CA HIS A 166 -11.02 1.59 -4.19
C HIS A 166 -11.84 0.35 -4.51
N ALA A 167 -11.91 -0.02 -5.78
CA ALA A 167 -12.48 -1.25 -6.25
C ALA A 167 -11.40 -2.11 -6.89
N GLY A 168 -11.15 -3.30 -6.33
CA GLY A 168 -10.17 -4.25 -6.81
C GLY A 168 -10.79 -5.48 -7.43
N TYR A 169 -10.18 -6.01 -8.48
CA TYR A 169 -10.53 -7.30 -9.06
C TYR A 169 -9.29 -8.21 -9.07
N ILE A 170 -9.39 -9.37 -8.43
CA ILE A 170 -8.32 -10.36 -8.34
C ILE A 170 -8.23 -11.13 -9.65
N ILE A 171 -7.13 -10.92 -10.37
CA ILE A 171 -6.85 -11.63 -11.63
C ILE A 171 -6.06 -12.93 -11.42
N SER A 172 -5.27 -13.00 -10.34
CA SER A 172 -4.50 -14.18 -9.95
C SER A 172 -4.46 -14.32 -8.43
N ALA A 173 -4.63 -15.52 -7.92
CA ALA A 173 -4.52 -15.81 -6.50
C ALA A 173 -3.86 -17.17 -6.29
N LYS A 174 -2.74 -17.17 -5.60
CA LYS A 174 -1.91 -18.38 -5.42
C LYS A 174 -1.40 -18.46 -3.98
N ALA A 175 -1.29 -19.68 -3.48
CA ALA A 175 -0.58 -20.00 -2.24
C ALA A 175 0.58 -20.94 -2.56
N LYS A 176 1.79 -20.55 -2.21
CA LYS A 176 2.99 -21.36 -2.41
C LYS A 176 3.51 -21.83 -1.08
N LEU A 177 3.61 -23.14 -0.89
CA LEU A 177 4.32 -23.72 0.25
C LEU A 177 5.83 -23.55 0.03
N LYS A 178 6.56 -23.09 1.04
CA LYS A 178 8.01 -22.92 0.95
C LYS A 178 8.67 -24.27 0.68
N GLY A 179 9.39 -24.37 -0.45
CA GLY A 179 9.98 -25.62 -0.90
C GLY A 179 9.01 -26.64 -1.52
N GLY A 180 7.73 -26.27 -1.70
CA GLY A 180 6.67 -27.17 -2.16
C GLY A 180 5.86 -26.63 -3.34
N LYS A 181 4.69 -27.25 -3.54
CA LYS A 181 3.77 -26.94 -4.64
C LYS A 181 3.09 -25.59 -4.47
N GLU A 182 2.72 -24.98 -5.59
CA GLU A 182 1.89 -23.81 -5.70
C GLU A 182 0.42 -24.24 -5.93
N TYR A 183 -0.50 -23.65 -5.18
CA TYR A 183 -1.93 -23.94 -5.24
C TYR A 183 -2.66 -22.72 -5.78
N ASN A 184 -3.54 -22.90 -6.74
CA ASN A 184 -4.42 -21.87 -7.25
C ASN A 184 -5.62 -21.70 -6.31
N LEU A 185 -5.84 -20.46 -5.85
CA LEU A 185 -6.92 -20.12 -4.92
C LEU A 185 -8.04 -19.32 -5.59
N LYS A 186 -7.95 -19.00 -6.88
CA LYS A 186 -8.82 -18.06 -7.59
C LYS A 186 -10.30 -18.45 -7.52
N ASP A 187 -10.59 -19.74 -7.51
CA ASP A 187 -11.98 -20.24 -7.51
C ASP A 187 -12.59 -20.34 -6.10
N TYR A 188 -11.75 -20.24 -5.07
CA TYR A 188 -12.15 -20.36 -3.65
C TYR A 188 -12.27 -19.03 -2.93
N ILE A 189 -11.89 -17.92 -3.57
CA ILE A 189 -11.94 -16.58 -2.99
C ILE A 189 -12.89 -15.67 -3.77
N TYR A 190 -13.32 -14.60 -3.10
CA TYR A 190 -14.05 -13.54 -3.78
C TYR A 190 -13.11 -12.78 -4.71
N LYS A 191 -13.53 -12.61 -5.98
CA LYS A 191 -12.72 -11.93 -6.98
C LYS A 191 -12.75 -10.41 -6.85
N GLY A 192 -13.86 -9.86 -6.36
CA GLY A 192 -14.00 -8.42 -6.15
C GLY A 192 -13.66 -8.02 -4.73
N ASP A 193 -12.99 -6.91 -4.56
CA ASP A 193 -12.63 -6.33 -3.28
C ASP A 193 -12.91 -4.83 -3.27
N VAL A 194 -13.21 -4.27 -2.11
CA VAL A 194 -13.50 -2.84 -1.93
C VAL A 194 -12.75 -2.32 -0.72
N ALA A 195 -12.15 -1.14 -0.87
CA ALA A 195 -11.44 -0.48 0.22
C ALA A 195 -11.72 1.03 0.24
N PHE A 196 -11.45 1.64 1.40
CA PHE A 196 -11.32 3.08 1.54
C PHE A 196 -9.84 3.47 1.52
N PRO A 197 -9.42 4.26 0.54
CA PRO A 197 -8.09 4.85 0.49
C PRO A 197 -8.04 6.12 1.35
N PHE A 198 -6.94 6.26 2.10
CA PHE A 198 -6.56 7.49 2.80
C PHE A 198 -5.10 7.76 2.51
N GLY A 199 -4.79 8.98 2.07
CA GLY A 199 -3.42 9.28 1.68
C GLY A 199 -3.06 10.75 1.77
N VAL A 200 -1.78 10.98 1.57
CA VAL A 200 -1.19 12.31 1.45
C VAL A 200 -0.32 12.31 0.20
N SER A 201 -0.42 13.35 -0.60
CA SER A 201 0.46 13.54 -1.74
C SER A 201 1.21 14.87 -1.65
N TYR A 202 2.37 14.90 -2.30
CA TYR A 202 3.20 16.06 -2.46
C TYR A 202 3.56 16.21 -3.94
N GLU A 203 3.47 17.43 -4.45
CA GLU A 203 3.72 17.76 -5.84
C GLU A 203 4.94 18.67 -5.97
N TRP A 204 5.76 18.41 -6.98
CA TRP A 204 6.84 19.30 -7.37
C TRP A 204 7.04 19.24 -8.89
N SER A 205 7.01 20.38 -9.53
CA SER A 205 7.01 20.45 -10.99
C SER A 205 5.92 19.55 -11.60
N GLN A 206 6.27 18.56 -12.36
CA GLN A 206 5.38 17.59 -12.98
C GLN A 206 5.26 16.29 -12.20
N TRP A 207 5.97 16.17 -11.09
CA TRP A 207 6.00 14.95 -10.30
C TRP A 207 5.02 15.02 -9.12
N GLN A 208 4.44 13.88 -8.79
CA GLN A 208 3.63 13.70 -7.59
C GLN A 208 4.08 12.43 -6.90
N ILE A 209 4.46 12.54 -5.62
CA ILE A 209 4.61 11.38 -4.74
C ILE A 209 3.37 11.25 -3.88
N GLU A 210 2.85 10.05 -3.74
CA GLU A 210 1.68 9.78 -2.90
C GLU A 210 1.95 8.60 -1.99
N ALA A 211 1.63 8.75 -0.71
CA ALA A 211 1.59 7.69 0.28
C ALA A 211 0.12 7.45 0.65
N ARG A 212 -0.36 6.21 0.48
CA ARG A 212 -1.76 5.86 0.64
C ARG A 212 -1.92 4.56 1.41
N TYR A 213 -2.86 4.54 2.34
CA TYR A 213 -3.31 3.34 3.02
C TYR A 213 -4.71 2.96 2.52
N ASN A 214 -4.86 1.71 2.08
CA ASN A 214 -6.11 1.16 1.58
C ASN A 214 -6.68 0.20 2.64
N LEU A 215 -7.78 0.59 3.26
CA LEU A 215 -8.48 -0.19 4.27
C LEU A 215 -9.57 -1.04 3.60
N TYR A 216 -9.34 -2.33 3.50
CA TYR A 216 -10.27 -3.27 2.85
C TYR A 216 -11.31 -3.80 3.84
N PHE A 217 -12.56 -3.93 3.38
CA PHE A 217 -13.69 -4.37 4.22
C PHE A 217 -14.06 -5.82 4.00
N ARG A 218 -13.85 -6.33 2.80
CA ARG A 218 -14.31 -7.65 2.41
C ARG A 218 -13.37 -8.74 2.89
N LYS A 219 -13.94 -9.87 3.36
CA LYS A 219 -13.20 -11.10 3.61
C LYS A 219 -12.85 -11.75 2.27
N LEU A 220 -11.64 -12.29 2.15
CA LEU A 220 -11.18 -12.93 0.91
C LEU A 220 -11.79 -14.31 0.69
N ALA A 221 -11.93 -15.12 1.75
CA ALA A 221 -12.45 -16.48 1.65
C ALA A 221 -13.95 -16.49 1.28
N ARG A 222 -14.30 -17.22 0.21
CA ARG A 222 -15.67 -17.38 -0.27
C ARG A 222 -16.34 -18.63 0.29
N ASP A 223 -15.63 -19.76 0.31
CA ASP A 223 -16.14 -21.06 0.72
C ASP A 223 -15.37 -21.67 1.89
N ALA A 224 -15.91 -22.76 2.45
CA ALA A 224 -15.40 -23.41 3.65
C ALA A 224 -13.92 -23.82 3.51
N LYS A 225 -13.49 -24.30 2.33
CA LYS A 225 -12.09 -24.68 2.10
C LYS A 225 -11.13 -23.48 2.16
N ALA A 226 -11.55 -22.35 1.59
CA ALA A 226 -10.77 -21.12 1.69
C ALA A 226 -10.78 -20.55 3.11
N GLN A 227 -11.91 -20.68 3.84
CA GLN A 227 -11.97 -20.26 5.25
C GLN A 227 -11.07 -21.08 6.15
N GLU A 228 -10.87 -22.36 5.89
CA GLU A 228 -9.89 -23.17 6.62
C GLU A 228 -8.45 -22.65 6.46
N LEU A 229 -8.07 -22.16 5.27
CA LEU A 229 -6.73 -21.64 4.97
C LEU A 229 -6.56 -20.17 5.38
N MET A 230 -7.56 -19.36 5.06
CA MET A 230 -7.49 -17.90 5.15
C MET A 230 -8.31 -17.31 6.30
N ARG A 231 -9.10 -18.14 7.01
CA ARG A 231 -9.97 -17.70 8.10
C ARG A 231 -10.81 -16.48 7.68
N ASN A 232 -10.78 -15.43 8.49
CA ASN A 232 -11.43 -14.15 8.21
C ASN A 232 -10.46 -13.12 7.58
N ALA A 233 -9.44 -13.59 6.86
CA ALA A 233 -8.45 -12.71 6.26
C ALA A 233 -9.12 -11.65 5.39
N ARG A 234 -8.69 -10.42 5.60
CA ARG A 234 -8.96 -9.27 4.72
C ARG A 234 -7.64 -8.85 4.12
N ASN A 235 -7.68 -8.02 3.11
CA ASN A 235 -6.47 -7.42 2.61
C ASN A 235 -6.28 -6.05 3.28
N ASN A 236 -5.05 -5.63 3.51
CA ASN A 236 -4.67 -4.27 3.84
C ASN A 236 -3.42 -3.94 3.05
N MET A 237 -3.36 -2.72 2.55
CA MET A 237 -2.26 -2.29 1.70
C MET A 237 -1.88 -0.85 2.01
N PHE A 238 -0.59 -0.66 2.25
CA PHE A 238 0.04 0.66 2.22
C PHE A 238 0.85 0.77 0.93
N GLU A 239 0.69 1.86 0.19
CA GLU A 239 1.39 2.07 -1.06
C GLU A 239 2.09 3.43 -1.08
N VAL A 240 3.24 3.48 -1.75
CA VAL A 240 3.94 4.71 -2.09
C VAL A 240 4.16 4.71 -3.59
N THR A 241 3.63 5.72 -4.27
CA THR A 241 3.68 5.84 -5.72
C THR A 241 4.28 7.17 -6.14
N LEU A 242 4.96 7.16 -7.28
CA LEU A 242 5.47 8.32 -7.98
C LEU A 242 4.74 8.42 -9.32
N GLY A 243 4.08 9.53 -9.56
CA GLY A 243 3.39 9.87 -10.80
C GLY A 243 4.08 11.00 -11.55
N TYR A 244 3.98 11.00 -12.87
CA TYR A 244 4.41 12.10 -13.72
C TYR A 244 3.19 12.74 -14.36
N ARG A 245 2.88 13.98 -13.97
CA ARG A 245 1.66 14.69 -14.35
C ARG A 245 1.88 15.46 -15.65
N ILE A 246 1.02 15.21 -16.60
CA ILE A 246 0.98 15.90 -17.91
C ILE A 246 -0.31 16.70 -17.92
N LYS A 247 -0.20 18.04 -18.01
CA LYS A 247 -1.37 18.89 -18.18
C LYS A 247 -1.93 18.66 -19.57
N VAL A 248 -3.21 18.32 -19.67
CA VAL A 248 -3.92 18.00 -20.92
C VAL A 248 -4.77 19.19 -21.35
N LEU A 249 -5.32 19.90 -20.37
CA LEU A 249 -6.16 21.08 -20.58
C LEU A 249 -5.99 22.06 -19.43
#